data_7959937638c4f4f8166d19c4e4671477
#
_entry.id   7959937638c4f4f8166d19c4e4671477
#
_cell.length_a   1.000
_cell.length_b   1.000
_cell.length_c   1.000
_cell.angle_alpha   90.00
_cell.angle_beta   90.00
_cell.angle_gamma   90.00
#
_symmetry.space_group_name_H-M   'P 1'
#
loop_
_entity.id
_entity.type
_entity.pdbx_description
1 polymer ?
#
loop_
_entity_poly.entity_id
_entity_poly.type
_entity_poly.pdbx_seq_one_letter_code
_entity_poly.pdbx_strand_id
1 'polypeptide(L)'
;CDGLIIIGKCNKGALKKLNQKYKSVVSVNRNSTNYEVDEVLCDGQKVAMMAVEYLISLGHRSIGYVGDCYNEARYRGYLEALHKHDMEPEAAYIMQTGQTEAEGYEAMQKFLQSEDRPTGIYCANDITAIGMLKYLGTNKNRYYVPSIIASDDIEEAQYTRPMLTTVGLPKEEMGKFALYLLIDRMRSGHKSVVRTELEGKLMIRNSCTTADEGGWSDYCI
;
A
#
# COMPACT_ATOMS: atom_id res chain seq x y z
N CYS A 1 4.51 27.50 17.89
CA CYS A 1 4.15 26.07 17.81
C CYS A 1 5.20 25.29 18.60
N ASP A 2 4.78 24.51 19.59
CA ASP A 2 5.70 23.87 20.56
C ASP A 2 6.05 22.44 20.15
N GLY A 3 5.30 21.87 19.19
CA GLY A 3 5.51 20.54 18.67
C GLY A 3 4.97 20.36 17.25
N LEU A 4 5.37 19.29 16.60
CA LEU A 4 5.03 19.01 15.19
C LEU A 4 4.75 17.52 14.98
N ILE A 5 3.66 17.19 14.28
CA ILE A 5 3.40 15.87 13.74
C ILE A 5 3.60 15.95 12.21
N ILE A 6 4.41 15.05 11.66
CA ILE A 6 4.68 14.93 10.23
C ILE A 6 4.00 13.65 9.73
N ILE A 7 3.09 13.76 8.77
CA ILE A 7 2.36 12.61 8.21
C ILE A 7 2.92 12.29 6.82
N GLY A 8 3.29 11.04 6.62
CA GLY A 8 3.78 10.52 5.35
C GLY A 8 5.26 10.79 5.06
N LYS A 9 5.62 10.74 3.78
CA LYS A 9 7.03 10.81 3.33
C LYS A 9 7.60 12.21 3.58
N CYS A 10 8.72 12.28 4.27
CA CYS A 10 9.50 13.49 4.47
C CYS A 10 10.98 13.18 4.20
N ASN A 11 11.65 13.98 3.38
CA ASN A 11 13.05 13.75 3.11
C ASN A 11 13.93 14.02 4.37
N LYS A 12 15.08 13.33 4.43
CA LYS A 12 15.98 13.38 5.58
C LYS A 12 16.45 14.80 5.92
N GLY A 13 16.73 15.62 4.91
CA GLY A 13 17.19 17.00 5.11
C GLY A 13 16.11 17.91 5.69
N ALA A 14 14.86 17.77 5.23
CA ALA A 14 13.73 18.50 5.77
C ALA A 14 13.43 18.09 7.21
N LEU A 15 13.43 16.78 7.51
CA LEU A 15 13.24 16.30 8.88
C LEU A 15 14.27 16.85 9.85
N LYS A 16 15.56 16.83 9.45
CA LYS A 16 16.65 17.37 10.28
C LYS A 16 16.45 18.85 10.60
N LYS A 17 16.04 19.65 9.61
CA LYS A 17 15.73 21.07 9.81
C LYS A 17 14.53 21.27 10.76
N LEU A 18 13.49 20.46 10.61
CA LEU A 18 12.30 20.52 11.46
C LEU A 18 12.62 20.11 12.90
N ASN A 19 13.43 19.06 13.09
CA ASN A 19 13.85 18.60 14.41
C ASN A 19 14.77 19.58 15.13
N GLN A 20 15.53 20.40 14.39
CA GLN A 20 16.31 21.50 14.95
C GLN A 20 15.44 22.69 15.37
N LYS A 21 14.33 22.93 14.66
CA LYS A 21 13.45 24.07 14.89
C LYS A 21 12.42 23.81 15.98
N TYR A 22 11.92 22.58 16.08
CA TYR A 22 10.87 22.18 17.04
C TYR A 22 11.45 21.21 18.07
N LYS A 23 11.17 21.45 19.35
CA LYS A 23 11.67 20.59 20.45
C LYS A 23 11.03 19.22 20.49
N SER A 24 9.83 19.08 19.94
CA SER A 24 9.06 17.85 19.94
C SER A 24 8.53 17.59 18.53
N VAL A 25 9.00 16.50 17.92
CA VAL A 25 8.60 16.08 16.58
C VAL A 25 8.25 14.60 16.60
N VAL A 26 7.10 14.26 16.02
CA VAL A 26 6.65 12.88 15.82
C VAL A 26 6.37 12.67 14.33
N SER A 27 6.83 11.58 13.75
CA SER A 27 6.50 11.19 12.39
C SER A 27 5.43 10.09 12.40
N VAL A 28 4.56 10.10 11.39
CA VAL A 28 3.54 9.08 11.18
C VAL A 28 3.72 8.46 9.80
N ASN A 29 3.83 7.16 9.76
CA ASN A 29 3.92 6.32 8.54
C ASN A 29 5.02 6.74 7.57
N ARG A 30 6.13 7.22 8.07
CA ARG A 30 7.29 7.58 7.24
C ARG A 30 8.11 6.35 6.81
N ASN A 31 8.00 5.25 7.56
CA ASN A 31 8.82 4.05 7.36
C ASN A 31 10.33 4.35 7.34
N SER A 32 10.76 5.18 8.27
CA SER A 32 12.14 5.66 8.35
C SER A 32 13.09 4.56 8.83
N THR A 33 14.25 4.48 8.21
CA THR A 33 15.37 3.64 8.70
C THR A 33 16.23 4.34 9.75
N ASN A 34 16.07 5.66 9.93
CA ASN A 34 16.83 6.46 10.89
C ASN A 34 15.90 6.97 11.99
N TYR A 35 16.13 6.52 13.18
CA TYR A 35 15.40 6.87 14.41
C TYR A 35 15.79 8.26 14.94
N GLU A 36 15.51 9.32 14.18
CA GLU A 36 15.86 10.69 14.57
C GLU A 36 14.75 11.36 15.39
N VAL A 37 13.52 10.90 15.25
CA VAL A 37 12.32 11.41 15.95
C VAL A 37 11.40 10.24 16.30
N ASP A 38 10.45 10.46 17.18
CA ASP A 38 9.42 9.47 17.46
C ASP A 38 8.63 9.13 16.20
N GLU A 39 8.28 7.88 16.05
CA GLU A 39 7.54 7.41 14.89
C GLU A 39 6.42 6.45 15.28
N VAL A 40 5.24 6.72 14.73
CA VAL A 40 4.12 5.77 14.69
C VAL A 40 3.95 5.30 13.27
N LEU A 41 3.98 3.99 13.04
CA LEU A 41 3.90 3.44 11.69
C LEU A 41 3.05 2.17 11.62
N CYS A 42 2.59 1.88 10.41
CA CYS A 42 2.20 0.56 9.98
C CYS A 42 3.23 0.11 8.95
N ASP A 43 3.89 -1.02 9.18
CA ASP A 43 5.01 -1.45 8.34
C ASP A 43 4.55 -1.81 6.93
N GLY A 44 4.95 -0.99 5.94
CA GLY A 44 4.59 -1.17 4.54
C GLY A 44 5.07 -2.51 3.96
N GLN A 45 6.17 -3.07 4.46
CA GLN A 45 6.66 -4.38 4.04
C GLN A 45 5.71 -5.49 4.50
N LYS A 46 5.28 -5.48 5.77
CA LYS A 46 4.30 -6.42 6.32
C LYS A 46 2.92 -6.27 5.66
N VAL A 47 2.50 -5.03 5.38
CA VAL A 47 1.26 -4.73 4.66
C VAL A 47 1.26 -5.38 3.27
N ALA A 48 2.35 -5.23 2.52
CA ALA A 48 2.48 -5.84 1.20
C ALA A 48 2.55 -7.37 1.27
N MET A 49 3.29 -7.92 2.23
CA MET A 49 3.33 -9.37 2.43
C MET A 49 1.92 -9.93 2.67
N MET A 50 1.14 -9.31 3.55
CA MET A 50 -0.25 -9.72 3.82
C MET A 50 -1.11 -9.71 2.55
N ALA A 51 -1.00 -8.68 1.72
CA ALA A 51 -1.73 -8.56 0.47
C ALA A 51 -1.33 -9.64 -0.54
N VAL A 52 -0.05 -9.85 -0.74
CA VAL A 52 0.48 -10.84 -1.71
C VAL A 52 0.21 -12.27 -1.24
N GLU A 53 0.41 -12.57 0.04
CA GLU A 53 0.08 -13.88 0.62
C GLU A 53 -1.42 -14.20 0.48
N TYR A 54 -2.30 -13.19 0.56
CA TYR A 54 -3.71 -13.39 0.29
C TYR A 54 -3.96 -13.80 -1.17
N LEU A 55 -3.35 -13.16 -2.17
CA LEU A 55 -3.42 -13.59 -3.57
C LEU A 55 -2.89 -15.02 -3.75
N ILE A 56 -1.77 -15.36 -3.12
CA ILE A 56 -1.20 -16.70 -3.16
C ILE A 56 -2.16 -17.74 -2.55
N SER A 57 -2.84 -17.38 -1.46
CA SER A 57 -3.83 -18.26 -0.81
C SER A 57 -5.05 -18.53 -1.69
N LEU A 58 -5.38 -17.62 -2.61
CA LEU A 58 -6.41 -17.78 -3.64
C LEU A 58 -5.93 -18.59 -4.86
N GLY A 59 -4.71 -19.10 -4.84
CA GLY A 59 -4.14 -19.92 -5.91
C GLY A 59 -3.38 -19.15 -7.00
N HIS A 60 -3.28 -17.81 -6.91
CA HIS A 60 -2.50 -17.04 -7.88
C HIS A 60 -1.03 -17.38 -7.81
N ARG A 61 -0.41 -17.55 -8.98
CA ARG A 61 1.02 -17.82 -9.15
C ARG A 61 1.70 -16.78 -10.05
N SER A 62 0.95 -16.12 -10.92
CA SER A 62 1.39 -14.99 -11.74
C SER A 62 0.90 -13.72 -11.09
N ILE A 63 1.75 -13.10 -10.25
CA ILE A 63 1.38 -11.94 -9.42
C ILE A 63 2.20 -10.73 -9.85
N GLY A 64 1.52 -9.63 -10.20
CA GLY A 64 2.13 -8.36 -10.57
C GLY A 64 2.19 -7.36 -9.41
N TYR A 65 3.03 -6.34 -9.61
CA TYR A 65 3.15 -5.19 -8.72
C TYR A 65 2.96 -3.88 -9.49
N VAL A 66 2.20 -2.95 -8.91
CA VAL A 66 2.04 -1.60 -9.46
C VAL A 66 2.29 -0.58 -8.35
N GLY A 67 3.38 0.17 -8.45
CA GLY A 67 3.79 1.14 -7.43
C GLY A 67 5.22 1.64 -7.58
N ASP A 68 5.72 2.37 -6.58
CA ASP A 68 7.11 2.82 -6.54
C ASP A 68 8.05 1.66 -6.15
N CYS A 69 8.92 1.26 -7.08
CA CYS A 69 9.87 0.17 -6.87
C CYS A 69 11.16 0.59 -6.15
N TYR A 70 11.42 1.88 -6.01
CA TYR A 70 12.72 2.36 -5.51
C TYR A 70 12.70 2.81 -4.05
N ASN A 71 11.62 3.49 -3.64
CA ASN A 71 11.55 4.15 -2.33
C ASN A 71 10.41 3.62 -1.46
N GLU A 72 9.79 2.48 -1.82
CA GLU A 72 8.61 1.96 -1.16
C GLU A 72 8.90 0.63 -0.43
N ALA A 73 8.60 0.59 0.86
CA ALA A 73 8.73 -0.63 1.66
C ALA A 73 7.82 -1.75 1.14
N ARG A 74 6.68 -1.39 0.55
CA ARG A 74 5.69 -2.31 -0.02
C ARG A 74 6.26 -3.12 -1.19
N TYR A 75 7.14 -2.54 -2.01
CA TYR A 75 7.81 -3.31 -3.06
C TYR A 75 8.71 -4.41 -2.48
N ARG A 76 9.44 -4.11 -1.41
CA ARG A 76 10.23 -5.14 -0.71
C ARG A 76 9.36 -6.24 -0.13
N GLY A 77 8.20 -5.88 0.44
CA GLY A 77 7.24 -6.87 0.97
C GLY A 77 6.63 -7.75 -0.12
N TYR A 78 6.37 -7.19 -1.31
CA TYR A 78 5.95 -7.98 -2.48
C TYR A 78 7.02 -9.01 -2.87
N LEU A 79 8.28 -8.59 -3.00
CA LEU A 79 9.38 -9.49 -3.34
C LEU A 79 9.59 -10.58 -2.27
N GLU A 80 9.53 -10.20 -1.00
CA GLU A 80 9.71 -11.13 0.12
C GLU A 80 8.58 -12.18 0.18
N ALA A 81 7.33 -11.75 -0.05
CA ALA A 81 6.21 -12.69 -0.10
C ALA A 81 6.34 -13.69 -1.23
N LEU A 82 6.74 -13.27 -2.43
CA LEU A 82 7.01 -14.18 -3.54
C LEU A 82 8.12 -15.17 -3.17
N HIS A 83 9.26 -14.67 -2.70
CA HIS A 83 10.41 -15.51 -2.34
C HIS A 83 10.06 -16.54 -1.25
N LYS A 84 9.29 -16.16 -0.24
CA LYS A 84 8.82 -17.06 0.83
C LYS A 84 8.00 -18.25 0.30
N HIS A 85 7.39 -18.10 -0.86
CA HIS A 85 6.58 -19.11 -1.52
C HIS A 85 7.26 -19.71 -2.77
N ASP A 86 8.59 -19.63 -2.87
CA ASP A 86 9.39 -20.15 -3.98
C ASP A 86 8.94 -19.62 -5.35
N MET A 87 8.52 -18.34 -5.39
CA MET A 87 8.09 -17.65 -6.61
C MET A 87 9.08 -16.54 -6.95
N GLU A 88 9.39 -16.40 -8.24
CA GLU A 88 10.24 -15.32 -8.75
C GLU A 88 9.37 -14.17 -9.31
N PRO A 89 9.78 -12.91 -9.09
CA PRO A 89 9.10 -11.78 -9.69
C PRO A 89 9.34 -11.73 -11.21
N GLU A 90 8.28 -11.68 -12.00
CA GLU A 90 8.37 -11.52 -13.45
C GLU A 90 8.46 -10.03 -13.80
N ALA A 91 9.50 -9.64 -14.52
CA ALA A 91 9.77 -8.24 -14.85
C ALA A 91 8.64 -7.60 -15.67
N ALA A 92 7.97 -8.37 -16.53
CA ALA A 92 6.82 -7.93 -17.32
C ALA A 92 5.60 -7.58 -16.46
N TYR A 93 5.53 -8.08 -15.21
CA TYR A 93 4.42 -7.85 -14.29
C TYR A 93 4.68 -6.69 -13.30
N ILE A 94 5.83 -6.03 -13.40
CA ILE A 94 6.20 -4.93 -12.50
C ILE A 94 6.02 -3.60 -13.22
N MET A 95 5.12 -2.76 -12.73
CA MET A 95 4.88 -1.42 -13.26
C MET A 95 5.31 -0.35 -12.25
N GLN A 96 6.44 0.32 -12.56
CA GLN A 96 6.88 1.49 -11.80
C GLN A 96 5.91 2.64 -12.03
N THR A 97 5.35 3.19 -10.96
CA THR A 97 4.42 4.34 -11.00
C THR A 97 4.70 5.32 -9.87
N GLY A 98 4.20 6.57 -10.02
CA GLY A 98 4.16 7.57 -8.95
C GLY A 98 2.96 7.41 -8.02
N GLN A 99 2.23 6.31 -8.13
CA GLN A 99 1.11 5.95 -7.26
C GLN A 99 -0.11 6.89 -7.39
N THR A 100 -0.40 7.34 -8.59
CA THR A 100 -1.58 8.13 -8.93
C THR A 100 -2.67 7.30 -9.60
N GLU A 101 -3.90 7.80 -9.61
CA GLU A 101 -5.02 7.17 -10.32
C GLU A 101 -4.77 7.07 -11.83
N ALA A 102 -4.24 8.12 -12.44
CA ALA A 102 -3.94 8.15 -13.88
C ALA A 102 -2.90 7.09 -14.26
N GLU A 103 -1.85 6.95 -13.46
CA GLU A 103 -0.81 5.93 -13.70
C GLU A 103 -1.33 4.51 -13.49
N GLY A 104 -2.26 4.32 -12.53
CA GLY A 104 -2.97 3.05 -12.37
C GLY A 104 -3.79 2.68 -13.61
N TYR A 105 -4.52 3.65 -14.16
CA TYR A 105 -5.27 3.49 -15.41
C TYR A 105 -4.36 3.10 -16.59
N GLU A 106 -3.22 3.77 -16.75
CA GLU A 106 -2.23 3.46 -17.78
C GLU A 106 -1.55 2.09 -17.56
N ALA A 107 -1.27 1.73 -16.32
CA ALA A 107 -0.69 0.42 -16.00
C ALA A 107 -1.62 -0.72 -16.42
N MET A 108 -2.92 -0.58 -16.14
CA MET A 108 -3.91 -1.57 -16.57
C MET A 108 -4.04 -1.66 -18.08
N GLN A 109 -3.97 -0.52 -18.77
CA GLN A 109 -3.95 -0.47 -20.23
C GLN A 109 -2.76 -1.27 -20.80
N LYS A 110 -1.56 -1.12 -20.21
CA LYS A 110 -0.36 -1.85 -20.62
C LYS A 110 -0.51 -3.36 -20.40
N PHE A 111 -1.02 -3.77 -19.23
CA PHE A 111 -1.29 -5.19 -19.00
C PHE A 111 -2.26 -5.77 -20.00
N LEU A 112 -3.30 -5.03 -20.39
CA LEU A 112 -4.27 -5.51 -21.35
C LEU A 112 -3.68 -5.70 -22.75
N GLN A 113 -2.67 -4.92 -23.12
CA GLN A 113 -1.97 -5.00 -24.40
C GLN A 113 -0.88 -6.09 -24.43
N SER A 114 -0.45 -6.59 -23.27
CA SER A 114 0.55 -7.66 -23.18
C SER A 114 -0.09 -9.03 -23.49
N GLU A 115 0.66 -9.92 -24.10
CA GLU A 115 0.26 -11.33 -24.27
C GLU A 115 0.40 -12.09 -22.94
N ASP A 116 1.46 -11.80 -22.19
CA ASP A 116 1.72 -12.38 -20.87
C ASP A 116 1.27 -11.42 -19.77
N ARG A 117 0.42 -11.90 -18.86
CA ARG A 117 -0.33 -11.07 -17.89
C ARG A 117 -0.41 -11.74 -16.53
N PRO A 118 -0.30 -10.95 -15.45
CA PRO A 118 -0.49 -11.49 -14.10
C PRO A 118 -1.98 -11.80 -13.84
N THR A 119 -2.26 -12.91 -13.16
CA THR A 119 -3.62 -13.26 -12.72
C THR A 119 -4.05 -12.53 -11.45
N GLY A 120 -3.10 -12.13 -10.62
CA GLY A 120 -3.29 -11.30 -9.43
C GLY A 120 -2.37 -10.08 -9.49
N ILE A 121 -2.82 -8.94 -9.00
CA ILE A 121 -2.04 -7.70 -8.99
C ILE A 121 -2.12 -7.07 -7.60
N TYR A 122 -0.97 -6.78 -7.02
CA TYR A 122 -0.85 -5.96 -5.84
C TYR A 122 -0.49 -4.53 -6.22
N CYS A 123 -1.36 -3.59 -5.87
CA CYS A 123 -1.11 -2.15 -6.00
C CYS A 123 -0.61 -1.57 -4.68
N ALA A 124 0.46 -0.78 -4.74
CA ALA A 124 1.04 -0.18 -3.54
C ALA A 124 0.03 0.69 -2.75
N ASN A 125 -0.95 1.30 -3.42
CA ASN A 125 -2.02 2.05 -2.76
C ASN A 125 -3.37 1.90 -3.49
N ASP A 126 -4.45 2.24 -2.79
CA ASP A 126 -5.81 2.13 -3.30
C ASP A 126 -6.07 3.07 -4.49
N ILE A 127 -5.50 4.27 -4.49
CA ILE A 127 -5.70 5.25 -5.58
C ILE A 127 -5.24 4.67 -6.93
N THR A 128 -4.09 4.01 -6.95
CA THR A 128 -3.58 3.33 -8.15
C THR A 128 -4.52 2.19 -8.57
N ALA A 129 -4.97 1.38 -7.61
CA ALA A 129 -5.91 0.29 -7.89
C ALA A 129 -7.26 0.79 -8.44
N ILE A 130 -7.76 1.91 -7.92
CA ILE A 130 -8.98 2.57 -8.43
C ILE A 130 -8.80 2.97 -9.89
N GLY A 131 -7.64 3.50 -10.27
CA GLY A 131 -7.32 3.81 -11.66
C GLY A 131 -7.39 2.58 -12.56
N MET A 132 -6.84 1.44 -12.10
CA MET A 132 -6.89 0.16 -12.82
C MET A 132 -8.34 -0.33 -12.99
N LEU A 133 -9.14 -0.30 -11.93
CA LEU A 133 -10.56 -0.67 -11.96
C LEU A 133 -11.37 0.22 -12.91
N LYS A 134 -11.10 1.53 -12.93
CA LYS A 134 -11.73 2.47 -13.88
C LYS A 134 -11.42 2.10 -15.32
N TYR A 135 -10.16 1.72 -15.62
CA TYR A 135 -9.81 1.26 -16.97
C TYR A 135 -10.62 0.03 -17.37
N LEU A 136 -10.68 -0.99 -16.52
CA LEU A 136 -11.46 -2.21 -16.79
C LEU A 136 -12.95 -1.92 -16.99
N GLY A 137 -13.53 -1.04 -16.18
CA GLY A 137 -14.93 -0.62 -16.28
C GLY A 137 -15.25 0.11 -17.58
N THR A 138 -14.35 0.98 -18.06
CA THR A 138 -14.56 1.75 -19.31
C THR A 138 -14.38 0.89 -20.56
N ASN A 139 -13.45 -0.06 -20.54
CA ASN A 139 -13.12 -0.84 -21.73
C ASN A 139 -13.98 -2.10 -21.91
N LYS A 140 -14.88 -2.40 -20.96
CA LYS A 140 -15.78 -3.57 -21.00
C LYS A 140 -15.08 -4.89 -21.42
N ASN A 141 -13.78 -4.99 -21.10
CA ASN A 141 -13.01 -6.18 -21.45
C ASN A 141 -13.40 -7.31 -20.50
N ARG A 142 -13.92 -8.39 -21.08
CA ARG A 142 -14.33 -9.60 -20.36
C ARG A 142 -13.31 -10.73 -20.42
N TYR A 143 -12.22 -10.54 -21.19
CA TYR A 143 -11.24 -11.61 -21.43
C TYR A 143 -10.09 -11.64 -20.44
N TYR A 144 -9.88 -10.55 -19.74
CA TYR A 144 -8.84 -10.44 -18.72
C TYR A 144 -9.31 -9.60 -17.55
N VAL A 145 -9.54 -10.26 -16.44
CA VAL A 145 -10.03 -9.65 -15.21
C VAL A 145 -9.19 -10.19 -14.05
N PRO A 146 -8.03 -9.58 -13.79
CA PRO A 146 -7.15 -10.02 -12.72
C PRO A 146 -7.75 -9.73 -11.34
N SER A 147 -7.42 -10.53 -10.34
CA SER A 147 -7.61 -10.14 -8.95
C SER A 147 -6.77 -8.92 -8.63
N ILE A 148 -7.37 -7.89 -8.02
CA ILE A 148 -6.68 -6.66 -7.64
C ILE A 148 -6.81 -6.44 -6.15
N ILE A 149 -5.68 -6.33 -5.46
CA ILE A 149 -5.59 -5.99 -4.05
C ILE A 149 -4.67 -4.78 -3.87
N ALA A 150 -4.96 -3.94 -2.89
CA ALA A 150 -4.17 -2.75 -2.64
C ALA A 150 -3.89 -2.53 -1.14
N SER A 151 -3.45 -1.34 -0.78
CA SER A 151 -3.21 -0.91 0.60
C SER A 151 -3.75 0.48 0.83
N ASP A 152 -4.16 0.75 2.04
CA ASP A 152 -4.56 1.98 2.71
C ASP A 152 -6.00 1.97 3.23
N ASP A 153 -6.93 1.24 2.63
CA ASP A 153 -8.37 1.24 2.94
C ASP A 153 -8.93 2.67 3.01
N ILE A 154 -8.83 3.38 1.89
CA ILE A 154 -9.47 4.69 1.75
C ILE A 154 -10.98 4.53 1.57
N GLU A 155 -11.74 5.60 1.84
CA GLU A 155 -13.19 5.57 1.75
C GLU A 155 -13.68 5.15 0.36
N GLU A 156 -13.04 5.65 -0.68
CA GLU A 156 -13.36 5.37 -2.09
C GLU A 156 -13.26 3.89 -2.46
N ALA A 157 -12.43 3.11 -1.76
CA ALA A 157 -12.28 1.67 -2.01
C ALA A 157 -13.58 0.88 -1.82
N GLN A 158 -14.51 1.39 -1.02
CA GLN A 158 -15.82 0.77 -0.75
C GLN A 158 -16.86 1.11 -1.84
N TYR A 159 -16.60 2.14 -2.64
CA TYR A 159 -17.52 2.60 -3.70
C TYR A 159 -17.08 2.19 -5.10
N THR A 160 -15.93 1.51 -5.22
CA THR A 160 -15.52 0.92 -6.51
C THR A 160 -16.41 -0.27 -6.90
N ARG A 161 -16.37 -0.62 -8.16
CA ARG A 161 -17.02 -1.82 -8.69
C ARG A 161 -16.02 -2.62 -9.53
N PRO A 162 -15.54 -3.75 -8.92
CA PRO A 162 -15.80 -4.35 -7.61
C PRO A 162 -15.38 -3.43 -6.47
N MET A 163 -15.97 -3.66 -5.28
CA MET A 163 -15.41 -3.08 -4.07
C MET A 163 -14.00 -3.60 -3.87
N LEU A 164 -13.06 -2.70 -3.67
CA LEU A 164 -11.63 -3.02 -3.62
C LEU A 164 -11.23 -3.74 -2.34
N THR A 165 -10.67 -4.93 -2.49
CA THR A 165 -9.95 -5.64 -1.43
C THR A 165 -8.64 -4.91 -1.15
N THR A 166 -8.34 -4.62 0.11
CA THR A 166 -7.19 -3.81 0.49
C THR A 166 -6.68 -4.18 1.88
N VAL A 167 -5.44 -3.80 2.20
CA VAL A 167 -4.93 -3.88 3.57
C VAL A 167 -5.11 -2.52 4.22
N GLY A 168 -6.06 -2.43 5.15
CA GLY A 168 -6.36 -1.21 5.89
C GLY A 168 -5.29 -0.88 6.92
N LEU A 169 -4.94 0.40 7.00
CA LEU A 169 -4.05 0.94 8.02
C LEU A 169 -4.88 1.45 9.21
N PRO A 170 -4.45 1.24 10.46
CA PRO A 170 -5.17 1.71 11.66
C PRO A 170 -5.00 3.22 11.88
N LYS A 171 -5.47 4.03 10.92
CA LYS A 171 -5.21 5.48 10.82
C LYS A 171 -5.61 6.26 12.08
N GLU A 172 -6.77 5.94 12.66
CA GLU A 172 -7.23 6.60 13.90
C GLU A 172 -6.31 6.30 15.08
N GLU A 173 -5.90 5.04 15.25
CA GLU A 173 -5.00 4.65 16.32
C GLU A 173 -3.62 5.27 16.13
N MET A 174 -3.11 5.26 14.89
CA MET A 174 -1.85 5.92 14.55
C MET A 174 -1.89 7.41 14.94
N GLY A 175 -2.98 8.10 14.65
CA GLY A 175 -3.17 9.51 15.04
C GLY A 175 -3.20 9.70 16.55
N LYS A 176 -3.91 8.84 17.29
CA LYS A 176 -3.98 8.88 18.76
C LYS A 176 -2.60 8.66 19.39
N PHE A 177 -1.85 7.64 18.95
CA PHE A 177 -0.50 7.37 19.43
C PHE A 177 0.47 8.50 19.09
N ALA A 178 0.40 9.07 17.90
CA ALA A 178 1.24 10.20 17.51
C ALA A 178 1.01 11.42 18.41
N LEU A 179 -0.26 11.72 18.70
CA LEU A 179 -0.61 12.82 19.60
C LEU A 179 -0.15 12.54 21.04
N TYR A 180 -0.32 11.30 21.52
CA TYR A 180 0.15 10.89 22.84
C TYR A 180 1.67 11.09 22.98
N LEU A 181 2.46 10.57 22.04
CA LEU A 181 3.91 10.71 22.05
C LEU A 181 4.35 12.18 21.99
N LEU A 182 3.66 13.00 21.17
CA LEU A 182 3.96 14.43 21.07
C LEU A 182 3.73 15.15 22.41
N ILE A 183 2.57 14.95 23.01
CA ILE A 183 2.22 15.59 24.29
C ILE A 183 3.15 15.14 25.40
N ASP A 184 3.46 13.85 25.48
CA ASP A 184 4.36 13.31 26.49
C ASP A 184 5.76 13.94 26.37
N ARG A 185 6.30 14.00 25.14
CA ARG A 185 7.59 14.65 24.87
C ARG A 185 7.57 16.14 25.22
N MET A 186 6.52 16.86 24.90
CA MET A 186 6.35 18.28 25.23
C MET A 186 6.34 18.54 26.75
N ARG A 187 5.80 17.59 27.52
CA ARG A 187 5.74 17.64 28.98
C ARG A 187 6.99 17.10 29.67
N SER A 188 8.07 16.87 28.91
CA SER A 188 9.33 16.31 29.41
C SER A 188 9.20 14.89 29.97
N GLY A 189 8.29 14.09 29.40
CA GLY A 189 8.11 12.67 29.70
C GLY A 189 9.27 11.83 29.16
N HIS A 190 9.04 11.01 28.13
CA HIS A 190 10.10 10.17 27.57
C HIS A 190 11.19 11.01 26.86
N LYS A 191 12.44 10.56 26.96
CA LYS A 191 13.62 11.21 26.35
C LYS A 191 14.18 10.44 25.17
N SER A 192 14.11 9.12 25.21
CA SER A 192 14.53 8.26 24.13
C SER A 192 13.58 8.37 22.94
N VAL A 193 14.07 8.12 21.73
CA VAL A 193 13.20 8.00 20.55
C VAL A 193 12.35 6.73 20.68
N VAL A 194 11.05 6.86 20.50
CA VAL A 194 10.07 5.78 20.56
C VAL A 194 9.58 5.46 19.16
N ARG A 195 9.58 4.18 18.81
CA ARG A 195 8.93 3.66 17.60
C ARG A 195 7.77 2.76 17.99
N THR A 196 6.57 3.15 17.58
CA THR A 196 5.34 2.37 17.80
C THR A 196 4.88 1.84 16.45
N GLU A 197 4.81 0.52 16.34
CA GLU A 197 4.30 -0.15 15.16
C GLU A 197 2.90 -0.69 15.44
N LEU A 198 1.98 -0.41 14.53
CA LEU A 198 0.61 -0.91 14.54
C LEU A 198 0.40 -1.84 13.34
N GLU A 199 -0.39 -2.88 13.50
CA GLU A 199 -0.63 -3.86 12.46
C GLU A 199 -1.73 -3.41 11.51
N GLY A 200 -1.54 -3.66 10.21
CA GLY A 200 -2.59 -3.53 9.19
C GLY A 200 -3.61 -4.66 9.28
N LYS A 201 -4.79 -4.44 8.69
CA LYS A 201 -5.86 -5.44 8.64
C LYS A 201 -6.30 -5.69 7.21
N LEU A 202 -6.37 -6.96 6.81
CA LEU A 202 -6.92 -7.34 5.51
C LEU A 202 -8.44 -7.09 5.47
N MET A 203 -8.85 -6.27 4.51
CA MET A 203 -10.25 -5.90 4.23
C MET A 203 -10.68 -6.61 2.95
N ILE A 204 -11.21 -7.82 3.09
CA ILE A 204 -11.64 -8.64 1.96
C ILE A 204 -12.95 -8.10 1.42
N ARG A 205 -12.97 -7.83 0.09
CA ARG A 205 -14.14 -7.36 -0.67
C ARG A 205 -14.27 -8.17 -1.98
N ASN A 206 -14.66 -7.52 -3.06
CA ASN A 206 -15.06 -8.23 -4.30
C ASN A 206 -14.01 -8.23 -5.42
N SER A 207 -12.88 -7.52 -5.27
CA SER A 207 -11.88 -7.36 -6.33
C SER A 207 -10.87 -8.51 -6.45
N CYS A 208 -11.04 -9.56 -5.65
CA CYS A 208 -10.21 -10.76 -5.71
C CYS A 208 -11.09 -12.00 -5.77
N THR A 209 -10.71 -12.96 -6.61
CA THR A 209 -11.34 -14.28 -6.77
C THR A 209 -10.27 -15.35 -6.75
N THR A 210 -10.65 -16.62 -6.72
CA THR A 210 -9.69 -17.72 -6.89
C THR A 210 -9.11 -17.72 -8.31
N ALA A 211 -7.88 -18.18 -8.46
CA ALA A 211 -7.19 -18.20 -9.76
C ALA A 211 -7.92 -19.06 -10.81
N ASP A 212 -8.67 -20.08 -10.36
CA ASP A 212 -9.40 -21.01 -11.24
C ASP A 212 -10.73 -20.43 -11.74
N GLU A 213 -11.30 -19.43 -11.08
CA GLU A 213 -12.59 -18.83 -11.46
C GLU A 213 -12.50 -17.85 -12.64
N GLY A 214 -11.30 -17.54 -13.11
CA GLY A 214 -11.09 -16.77 -14.34
C GLY A 214 -11.52 -15.30 -14.27
N GLY A 215 -11.64 -14.75 -13.07
CA GLY A 215 -12.02 -13.38 -12.83
C GLY A 215 -13.41 -13.20 -12.23
N TRP A 216 -13.70 -11.97 -11.77
CA TRP A 216 -14.97 -11.67 -11.13
C TRP A 216 -16.11 -11.63 -12.17
N SER A 217 -17.07 -12.54 -12.04
CA SER A 217 -18.17 -12.71 -12.99
C SER A 217 -19.20 -11.56 -12.95
N ASP A 218 -19.23 -10.76 -11.89
CA ASP A 218 -20.29 -9.80 -11.59
C ASP A 218 -20.01 -8.35 -12.01
N TYR A 219 -19.05 -8.16 -12.95
CA TYR A 219 -18.79 -6.84 -13.56
C TYR A 219 -19.68 -6.55 -14.74
N CYS A 220 -20.87 -7.03 -14.70
CA CYS A 220 -21.88 -6.66 -15.67
C CYS A 220 -22.77 -5.56 -15.09
N ILE A 221 -22.45 -4.33 -15.37
CA ILE A 221 -23.47 -3.30 -15.61
C ILE A 221 -23.04 -2.45 -16.79
#